data_c3ad2877a9873b210f38c974d9eb2c94
#
_entry.id   c3ad2877a9873b210f38c974d9eb2c94
#
_cell.length_a   1.000
_cell.length_b   1.000
_cell.length_c   1.000
_cell.angle_alpha   90.00
_cell.angle_beta   90.00
_cell.angle_gamma   90.00
#
_symmetry.space_group_name_H-M   'P 1'
#
loop_
_entity.id
_entity.type
_entity.pdbx_description
1 polymer ?
#
loop_
_entity_poly.entity_id
_entity_poly.type
_entity_poly.pdbx_seq_one_letter_code
_entity_poly.pdbx_strand_id
1 'polypeptide(L)'
;RMDPSTLHLAAERLREVTDEHAHWHEYLLRSIFCEHPVDPADLAPSAHRKCPFGDWFYRHAPNGFRREPAFASMGSEHQRLHQVAAKLLRSTRAGSPVDRVDFEDLVATSARLRLQVDSLRSSIDAAIGNRDALTGAYGRIEMLPALHDLQVLTRHGGLPSSIVFMDVDHLKRLELEAGRREHR
;
A
#
# COMPACT_ATOMS: atom_id res chain seq x y z
N ARG A 1 -9.91 9.88 -8.12
CA ARG A 1 -10.35 8.66 -7.41
C ARG A 1 -9.94 7.45 -8.21
N MET A 2 -9.54 6.37 -7.53
CA MET A 2 -9.12 5.12 -8.17
C MET A 2 -10.34 4.21 -8.33
N ASP A 3 -10.42 3.50 -9.46
CA ASP A 3 -11.44 2.49 -9.69
C ASP A 3 -11.17 1.21 -8.87
N PRO A 4 -12.19 0.36 -8.62
CA PRO A 4 -12.03 -0.86 -7.81
C PRO A 4 -10.99 -1.84 -8.33
N SER A 5 -10.90 -2.01 -9.65
CA SER A 5 -9.94 -2.93 -10.27
C SER A 5 -8.51 -2.47 -10.02
N THR A 6 -8.27 -1.16 -10.14
CA THR A 6 -6.97 -0.54 -9.82
C THR A 6 -6.60 -0.73 -8.34
N LEU A 7 -7.57 -0.61 -7.41
CA LEU A 7 -7.35 -0.84 -5.99
C LEU A 7 -7.01 -2.30 -5.68
N HIS A 8 -7.73 -3.26 -6.26
CA HIS A 8 -7.44 -4.68 -6.08
C HIS A 8 -6.05 -5.05 -6.59
N LEU A 9 -5.71 -4.62 -7.80
CA LEU A 9 -4.39 -4.86 -8.38
C LEU A 9 -3.28 -4.23 -7.54
N ALA A 10 -3.51 -3.02 -7.01
CA ALA A 10 -2.57 -2.35 -6.13
C ALA A 10 -2.39 -3.08 -4.79
N ALA A 11 -3.47 -3.62 -4.21
CA ALA A 11 -3.42 -4.40 -2.98
C ALA A 11 -2.63 -5.70 -3.16
N GLU A 12 -2.89 -6.43 -4.26
CA GLU A 12 -2.15 -7.65 -4.60
C GLU A 12 -0.68 -7.36 -4.79
N ARG A 13 -0.35 -6.36 -5.61
CA ARG A 13 1.04 -6.01 -5.88
C ARG A 13 1.77 -5.50 -4.63
N LEU A 14 1.12 -4.72 -3.78
CA LEU A 14 1.70 -4.27 -2.51
C LEU A 14 2.03 -5.46 -1.60
N ARG A 15 1.17 -6.49 -1.57
CA ARG A 15 1.44 -7.72 -0.81
C ARG A 15 2.67 -8.44 -1.34
N GLU A 16 2.72 -8.70 -2.63
CA GLU A 16 3.86 -9.39 -3.28
C GLU A 16 5.18 -8.69 -2.99
N VAL A 17 5.27 -7.37 -3.25
CA VAL A 17 6.52 -6.63 -3.05
C VAL A 17 6.90 -6.50 -1.57
N THR A 18 5.93 -6.55 -0.66
CA THR A 18 6.18 -6.58 0.79
C THR A 18 6.77 -7.91 1.22
N ASP A 19 6.27 -9.02 0.68
CA ASP A 19 6.80 -10.36 0.95
C ASP A 19 8.21 -10.51 0.37
N GLU A 20 8.45 -10.05 -0.86
CA GLU A 20 9.78 -10.01 -1.47
C GLU A 20 10.76 -9.16 -0.64
N HIS A 21 10.31 -8.03 -0.10
CA HIS A 21 11.12 -7.17 0.76
C HIS A 21 11.42 -7.82 2.13
N ALA A 22 10.51 -8.61 2.66
CA ALA A 22 10.74 -9.39 3.89
C ALA A 22 11.83 -10.46 3.68
N HIS A 23 11.82 -11.15 2.54
CA HIS A 23 12.90 -12.09 2.16
C HIS A 23 14.25 -11.39 2.00
N TRP A 24 14.27 -10.20 1.38
CA TRP A 24 15.49 -9.39 1.31
C TRP A 24 16.01 -9.02 2.70
N HIS A 25 15.13 -8.65 3.64
CA HIS A 25 15.52 -8.32 5.00
C HIS A 25 16.12 -9.53 5.74
N GLU A 26 15.56 -10.73 5.55
CA GLU A 26 16.13 -11.96 6.10
C GLU A 26 17.51 -12.25 5.52
N TYR A 27 17.68 -12.13 4.20
CA TYR A 27 18.97 -12.25 3.53
C TYR A 27 19.98 -11.22 4.09
N LEU A 28 19.57 -9.97 4.30
CA LEU A 28 20.39 -8.92 4.89
C LEU A 28 20.92 -9.34 6.27
N LEU A 29 20.07 -9.85 7.16
CA LEU A 29 20.47 -10.30 8.48
C LEU A 29 21.46 -11.47 8.41
N ARG A 30 21.27 -12.42 7.49
CA ARG A 30 22.22 -13.50 7.25
C ARG A 30 23.57 -12.98 6.76
N SER A 31 23.58 -11.95 5.92
CA SER A 31 24.82 -11.33 5.45
C SER A 31 25.56 -10.56 6.55
N ILE A 32 24.83 -9.99 7.50
CA ILE A 32 25.42 -9.25 8.63
C ILE A 32 25.99 -10.22 9.68
N PHE A 33 25.28 -11.32 10.02
CA PHE A 33 25.61 -12.16 11.17
C PHE A 33 26.17 -13.55 10.83
N CYS A 34 25.98 -14.03 9.60
CA CYS A 34 26.33 -15.39 9.21
C CYS A 34 27.31 -15.46 8.02
N GLU A 35 28.03 -14.38 7.74
CA GLU A 35 29.03 -14.30 6.65
C GLU A 35 28.44 -14.69 5.27
N HIS A 36 27.13 -14.53 5.08
CA HIS A 36 26.53 -14.78 3.79
C HIS A 36 27.01 -13.75 2.75
N PRO A 37 27.26 -14.15 1.49
CA PRO A 37 27.75 -13.23 0.46
C PRO A 37 26.84 -12.00 0.31
N VAL A 38 27.44 -10.81 0.27
CA VAL A 38 26.71 -9.54 0.08
C VAL A 38 26.55 -9.25 -1.40
N ASP A 39 25.30 -9.01 -1.84
CA ASP A 39 25.06 -8.53 -3.19
C ASP A 39 25.60 -7.09 -3.34
N PRO A 40 26.50 -6.82 -4.30
CA PRO A 40 26.99 -5.48 -4.57
C PRO A 40 25.89 -4.46 -4.85
N ALA A 41 24.72 -4.90 -5.36
CA ALA A 41 23.56 -4.04 -5.61
C ALA A 41 23.02 -3.41 -4.34
N ASP A 42 23.08 -4.10 -3.19
CA ASP A 42 22.62 -3.60 -1.89
C ASP A 42 23.52 -2.48 -1.32
N LEU A 43 24.75 -2.40 -1.81
CA LEU A 43 25.70 -1.34 -1.42
C LEU A 43 25.52 -0.06 -2.24
N ALA A 44 24.76 -0.09 -3.31
CA ALA A 44 24.56 1.05 -4.19
C ALA A 44 23.68 2.13 -3.54
N PRO A 45 23.96 3.43 -3.75
CA PRO A 45 23.12 4.51 -3.24
C PRO A 45 21.66 4.44 -3.73
N SER A 46 21.45 3.78 -4.88
CA SER A 46 20.13 3.61 -5.50
C SER A 46 19.48 2.24 -5.19
N ALA A 47 20.01 1.44 -4.27
CA ALA A 47 19.50 0.11 -3.93
C ALA A 47 17.99 0.15 -3.63
N HIS A 48 17.54 1.12 -2.84
CA HIS A 48 16.12 1.34 -2.50
C HIS A 48 15.19 1.55 -3.72
N ARG A 49 15.73 1.91 -4.89
CA ARG A 49 14.93 2.07 -6.12
C ARG A 49 14.90 0.84 -7.00
N LYS A 50 15.82 -0.10 -6.74
CA LYS A 50 16.01 -1.30 -7.56
C LYS A 50 15.43 -2.55 -6.92
N CYS A 51 15.17 -2.54 -5.62
CA CYS A 51 14.48 -3.63 -4.97
C CYS A 51 13.01 -3.69 -5.46
N PRO A 52 12.34 -4.84 -5.42
CA PRO A 52 10.96 -5.00 -5.91
C PRO A 52 9.97 -4.00 -5.33
N PHE A 53 10.07 -3.73 -4.02
CA PHE A 53 9.25 -2.71 -3.36
C PHE A 53 9.52 -1.32 -3.93
N GLY A 54 10.79 -0.94 -4.09
CA GLY A 54 11.16 0.37 -4.63
C GLY A 54 10.75 0.54 -6.09
N ASP A 55 10.92 -0.49 -6.91
CA ASP A 55 10.48 -0.46 -8.30
C ASP A 55 8.98 -0.21 -8.41
N TRP A 56 8.17 -0.95 -7.64
CA TRP A 56 6.74 -0.68 -7.53
C TRP A 56 6.45 0.73 -7.03
N PHE A 57 7.07 1.15 -5.92
CA PHE A 57 6.83 2.42 -5.27
C PHE A 57 7.09 3.62 -6.19
N TYR A 58 8.24 3.63 -6.88
CA TYR A 58 8.66 4.77 -7.69
C TYR A 58 8.10 4.77 -9.11
N ARG A 59 7.77 3.60 -9.67
CA ARG A 59 7.37 3.48 -11.08
C ARG A 59 5.92 3.04 -11.28
N HIS A 60 5.43 2.10 -10.47
CA HIS A 60 4.19 1.38 -10.74
C HIS A 60 3.05 1.69 -9.77
N ALA A 61 3.33 2.32 -8.63
CA ALA A 61 2.28 2.70 -7.69
C ALA A 61 1.28 3.67 -8.33
N PRO A 62 -0.03 3.46 -8.14
CA PRO A 62 -1.06 4.33 -8.68
C PRO A 62 -0.88 5.80 -8.29
N ASN A 63 -1.16 6.70 -9.23
CA ASN A 63 -1.00 8.15 -9.02
C ASN A 63 -1.82 8.69 -7.83
N GLY A 64 -2.93 8.03 -7.49
CA GLY A 64 -3.75 8.37 -6.32
C GLY A 64 -2.95 8.29 -5.03
N PHE A 65 -2.15 7.24 -4.85
CA PHE A 65 -1.33 7.06 -3.64
C PHE A 65 -0.20 8.09 -3.54
N ARG A 66 0.39 8.48 -4.67
CA ARG A 66 1.51 9.44 -4.69
C ARG A 66 1.16 10.82 -4.14
N ARG A 67 -0.13 11.15 -4.04
CA ARG A 67 -0.63 12.42 -3.49
C ARG A 67 -0.80 12.37 -1.97
N GLU A 68 -0.74 11.18 -1.39
CA GLU A 68 -0.91 11.00 0.06
C GLU A 68 0.41 11.30 0.79
N PRO A 69 0.42 12.17 1.80
CA PRO A 69 1.63 12.47 2.58
C PRO A 69 2.23 11.21 3.22
N ALA A 70 1.40 10.27 3.68
CA ALA A 70 1.82 9.00 4.23
C ALA A 70 2.63 8.15 3.22
N PHE A 71 2.27 8.20 1.92
CA PHE A 71 3.00 7.52 0.87
C PHE A 71 4.41 8.10 0.70
N ALA A 72 4.56 9.43 0.71
CA ALA A 72 5.86 10.08 0.64
C ALA A 72 6.75 9.72 1.85
N SER A 73 6.17 9.69 3.05
CA SER A 73 6.85 9.28 4.28
C SER A 73 7.35 7.84 4.20
N MET A 74 6.56 6.92 3.66
CA MET A 74 6.94 5.53 3.44
C MET A 74 8.16 5.41 2.51
N GLY A 75 8.24 6.21 1.45
CA GLY A 75 9.39 6.27 0.56
C GLY A 75 10.67 6.72 1.26
N SER A 76 10.57 7.69 2.15
CA SER A 76 11.70 8.20 2.95
C SER A 76 12.21 7.15 3.94
N GLU A 77 11.31 6.44 4.64
CA GLU A 77 11.69 5.36 5.56
C GLU A 77 12.31 4.17 4.79
N HIS A 78 11.76 3.82 3.64
CA HIS A 78 12.33 2.76 2.80
C HIS A 78 13.75 3.11 2.30
N GLN A 79 13.96 4.34 1.86
CA GLN A 79 15.30 4.81 1.47
C GLN A 79 16.27 4.75 2.66
N ARG A 80 15.84 5.22 3.85
CA ARG A 80 16.66 5.16 5.06
C ARG A 80 17.03 3.74 5.43
N LEU A 81 16.08 2.80 5.35
CA LEU A 81 16.33 1.39 5.62
C LEU A 81 17.50 0.83 4.77
N HIS A 82 17.44 1.06 3.46
CA HIS A 82 18.53 0.63 2.56
C HIS A 82 19.87 1.34 2.85
N GLN A 83 19.86 2.60 3.27
CA GLN A 83 21.08 3.33 3.64
C GLN A 83 21.73 2.74 4.89
N VAL A 84 20.95 2.46 5.93
CA VAL A 84 21.44 1.83 7.17
C VAL A 84 21.92 0.41 6.91
N ALA A 85 21.16 -0.36 6.11
CA ALA A 85 21.55 -1.70 5.67
C ALA A 85 22.93 -1.68 4.94
N ALA A 86 23.09 -0.79 3.97
CA ALA A 86 24.35 -0.67 3.24
C ALA A 86 25.52 -0.24 4.13
N LYS A 87 25.29 0.58 5.16
CA LYS A 87 26.30 0.96 6.15
C LYS A 87 26.76 -0.26 6.93
N LEU A 88 25.83 -1.03 7.50
CA LEU A 88 26.12 -2.27 8.25
C LEU A 88 26.86 -3.29 7.39
N LEU A 89 26.40 -3.54 6.15
CA LEU A 89 27.05 -4.47 5.23
C LEU A 89 28.50 -4.07 4.86
N ARG A 90 28.78 -2.76 4.71
CA ARG A 90 30.16 -2.29 4.48
C ARG A 90 31.04 -2.51 5.70
N SER A 91 30.53 -2.21 6.91
CA SER A 91 31.24 -2.42 8.17
C SER A 91 31.61 -3.89 8.37
N THR A 92 30.67 -4.80 8.21
CA THR A 92 30.92 -6.25 8.38
C THR A 92 31.88 -6.79 7.33
N ARG A 93 31.78 -6.36 6.07
CA ARG A 93 32.76 -6.70 5.02
C ARG A 93 34.16 -6.21 5.31
N ALA A 94 34.31 -5.10 6.01
CA ALA A 94 35.60 -4.59 6.46
C ALA A 94 36.15 -5.30 7.72
N GLY A 95 35.45 -6.32 8.21
CA GLY A 95 35.83 -7.05 9.43
C GLY A 95 35.54 -6.28 10.72
N SER A 96 34.78 -5.21 10.64
CA SER A 96 34.36 -4.44 11.83
C SER A 96 33.17 -5.10 12.52
N PRO A 97 33.11 -5.07 13.86
CA PRO A 97 31.95 -5.55 14.59
C PRO A 97 30.70 -4.74 14.21
N VAL A 98 29.53 -5.37 14.34
CA VAL A 98 28.24 -4.70 14.13
C VAL A 98 28.08 -3.58 15.17
N ASP A 99 27.91 -2.35 14.70
CA ASP A 99 27.63 -1.23 15.58
C ASP A 99 26.20 -1.32 16.12
N ARG A 100 26.05 -1.22 17.44
CA ARG A 100 24.77 -1.37 18.11
C ARG A 100 23.77 -0.27 17.71
N VAL A 101 24.23 0.96 17.56
CA VAL A 101 23.35 2.10 17.22
C VAL A 101 22.82 1.94 15.80
N ASP A 102 23.68 1.54 14.85
CA ASP A 102 23.28 1.28 13.48
C ASP A 102 22.31 0.10 13.37
N PHE A 103 22.52 -0.94 14.19
CA PHE A 103 21.59 -2.08 14.24
C PHE A 103 20.24 -1.70 14.84
N GLU A 104 20.23 -0.94 15.94
CA GLU A 104 18.99 -0.42 16.53
C GLU A 104 18.24 0.49 15.53
N ASP A 105 18.94 1.32 14.76
CA ASP A 105 18.34 2.15 13.70
C ASP A 105 17.76 1.30 12.56
N LEU A 106 18.42 0.21 12.15
CA LEU A 106 17.90 -0.75 11.18
C LEU A 106 16.57 -1.33 11.67
N VAL A 107 16.52 -1.82 12.92
CA VAL A 107 15.32 -2.41 13.52
C VAL A 107 14.19 -1.40 13.61
N ALA A 108 14.48 -0.19 14.11
CA ALA A 108 13.48 0.86 14.27
C ALA A 108 12.93 1.33 12.91
N THR A 109 13.79 1.49 11.90
CA THR A 109 13.38 1.90 10.56
C THR A 109 12.55 0.81 9.87
N SER A 110 12.93 -0.47 10.02
CA SER A 110 12.13 -1.61 9.54
C SER A 110 10.74 -1.64 10.17
N ALA A 111 10.66 -1.42 11.49
CA ALA A 111 9.38 -1.41 12.20
C ALA A 111 8.48 -0.26 11.72
N ARG A 112 9.03 0.95 11.56
CA ARG A 112 8.27 2.10 11.03
C ARG A 112 7.77 1.87 9.61
N LEU A 113 8.63 1.36 8.72
CA LEU A 113 8.23 1.04 7.35
C LEU A 113 7.09 0.02 7.33
N ARG A 114 7.18 -1.05 8.14
CA ARG A 114 6.12 -2.06 8.25
C ARG A 114 4.80 -1.45 8.67
N LEU A 115 4.79 -0.62 9.73
CA LEU A 115 3.58 0.06 10.19
C LEU A 115 2.95 0.95 9.10
N GLN A 116 3.77 1.64 8.31
CA GLN A 116 3.28 2.48 7.22
C GLN A 116 2.69 1.65 6.07
N VAL A 117 3.32 0.52 5.72
CA VAL A 117 2.80 -0.43 4.72
C VAL A 117 1.48 -1.04 5.19
N ASP A 118 1.39 -1.47 6.46
CA ASP A 118 0.17 -2.05 7.03
C ASP A 118 -0.96 -1.02 7.08
N SER A 119 -0.66 0.24 7.39
CA SER A 119 -1.63 1.34 7.35
C SER A 119 -2.15 1.59 5.93
N LEU A 120 -1.27 1.60 4.93
CA LEU A 120 -1.67 1.74 3.53
C LEU A 120 -2.55 0.57 3.09
N ARG A 121 -2.16 -0.66 3.44
CA ARG A 121 -2.96 -1.87 3.16
C ARG A 121 -4.36 -1.76 3.75
N SER A 122 -4.45 -1.43 5.05
CA SER A 122 -5.74 -1.27 5.71
C SER A 122 -6.61 -0.20 5.04
N SER A 123 -6.01 0.90 4.57
CA SER A 123 -6.72 1.94 3.84
C SER A 123 -7.23 1.45 2.47
N ILE A 124 -6.44 0.65 1.76
CA ILE A 124 -6.85 0.04 0.49
C ILE A 124 -7.99 -0.96 0.73
N ASP A 125 -7.82 -1.86 1.71
CA ASP A 125 -8.82 -2.88 2.05
C ASP A 125 -10.16 -2.22 2.47
N ALA A 126 -10.09 -1.14 3.25
CA ALA A 126 -11.27 -0.35 3.60
C ALA A 126 -11.93 0.29 2.37
N ALA A 127 -11.15 0.83 1.44
CA ALA A 127 -11.66 1.41 0.21
C ALA A 127 -12.30 0.36 -0.71
N ILE A 128 -11.76 -0.85 -0.75
CA ILE A 128 -12.34 -2.00 -1.47
C ILE A 128 -13.63 -2.47 -0.79
N GLY A 129 -13.57 -2.70 0.53
CA GLY A 129 -14.70 -3.24 1.31
C GLY A 129 -15.91 -2.30 1.42
N ASN A 130 -15.70 -1.00 1.23
CA ASN A 130 -16.76 0.00 1.22
C ASN A 130 -17.47 0.16 -0.13
N ARG A 131 -17.08 -0.61 -1.14
CA ARG A 131 -17.71 -0.60 -2.46
C ARG A 131 -18.47 -1.88 -2.70
N ASP A 132 -19.62 -1.75 -3.37
CA ASP A 132 -20.35 -2.89 -3.87
C ASP A 132 -19.53 -3.64 -4.94
N ALA A 133 -19.31 -4.93 -4.73
CA ALA A 133 -18.44 -5.73 -5.60
C ALA A 133 -18.95 -5.87 -7.04
N LEU A 134 -20.27 -5.76 -7.23
CA LEU A 134 -20.91 -5.92 -8.54
C LEU A 134 -20.98 -4.61 -9.32
N THR A 135 -21.35 -3.53 -8.65
CA THR A 135 -21.64 -2.24 -9.30
C THR A 135 -20.55 -1.19 -9.11
N GLY A 136 -19.60 -1.42 -8.17
CA GLY A 136 -18.60 -0.44 -7.77
C GLY A 136 -19.18 0.77 -7.04
N ALA A 137 -20.48 0.75 -6.70
CA ALA A 137 -21.14 1.82 -5.99
C ALA A 137 -20.54 2.03 -4.59
N TYR A 138 -20.57 3.27 -4.11
CA TYR A 138 -20.11 3.59 -2.77
C TYR A 138 -20.98 2.93 -1.71
N GLY A 139 -20.35 2.26 -0.75
CA GLY A 139 -21.02 1.82 0.46
C GLY A 139 -21.37 3.01 1.37
N ARG A 140 -22.15 2.71 2.41
CA ARG A 140 -22.66 3.72 3.35
C ARG A 140 -21.58 4.59 3.98
N ILE A 141 -20.40 4.04 4.26
CA ILE A 141 -19.29 4.73 4.93
C ILE A 141 -18.67 5.79 4.01
N GLU A 142 -18.50 5.50 2.72
CA GLU A 142 -17.93 6.45 1.76
C GLU A 142 -18.94 7.45 1.22
N MET A 143 -20.22 7.10 1.23
CA MET A 143 -21.29 7.96 0.72
C MET A 143 -21.37 9.28 1.49
N LEU A 144 -21.32 9.25 2.83
CA LEU A 144 -21.48 10.46 3.66
C LEU A 144 -20.36 11.50 3.43
N PRO A 145 -19.06 11.15 3.45
CA PRO A 145 -17.99 12.08 3.07
C PRO A 145 -18.14 12.62 1.65
N ALA A 146 -18.53 11.77 0.68
CA ALA A 146 -18.74 12.21 -0.69
C ALA A 146 -19.87 13.22 -0.84
N LEU A 147 -20.96 13.05 -0.09
CA LEU A 147 -22.07 14.00 -0.03
C LEU A 147 -21.66 15.32 0.63
N HIS A 148 -20.84 15.24 1.68
CA HIS A 148 -20.30 16.43 2.34
C HIS A 148 -19.42 17.24 1.38
N ASP A 149 -18.51 16.60 0.64
CA ASP A 149 -17.66 17.25 -0.36
C ASP A 149 -18.50 17.93 -1.45
N LEU A 150 -19.54 17.26 -1.95
CA LEU A 150 -20.49 17.84 -2.90
C LEU A 150 -21.23 19.04 -2.31
N GLN A 151 -21.64 18.99 -1.05
CA GLN A 151 -22.27 20.11 -0.36
C GLN A 151 -21.34 21.32 -0.27
N VAL A 152 -20.05 21.11 0.05
CA VAL A 152 -19.05 22.17 0.10
C VAL A 152 -18.87 22.78 -1.28
N LEU A 153 -18.73 21.96 -2.34
CA LEU A 153 -18.59 22.42 -3.72
C LEU A 153 -19.83 23.23 -4.18
N THR A 154 -21.04 22.77 -3.82
CA THR A 154 -22.28 23.48 -4.13
C THR A 154 -22.34 24.85 -3.45
N ARG A 155 -21.95 24.92 -2.16
CA ARG A 155 -21.98 26.18 -1.40
C ARG A 155 -20.96 27.22 -1.88
N HIS A 156 -19.77 26.77 -2.29
CA HIS A 156 -18.66 27.66 -2.63
C HIS A 156 -18.41 27.77 -4.15
N GLY A 157 -18.83 26.79 -4.94
CA GLY A 157 -18.59 26.71 -6.38
C GLY A 157 -19.78 27.11 -7.26
N GLY A 158 -20.96 27.38 -6.65
CA GLY A 158 -22.16 27.81 -7.39
C GLY A 158 -22.76 26.73 -8.31
N LEU A 159 -22.32 25.47 -8.22
CA LEU A 159 -22.86 24.38 -9.03
C LEU A 159 -24.05 23.73 -8.29
N PRO A 160 -25.27 23.74 -8.89
CA PRO A 160 -26.40 23.08 -8.27
C PRO A 160 -26.21 21.56 -8.23
N SER A 161 -26.54 20.94 -7.10
CA SER A 161 -26.48 19.48 -6.94
C SER A 161 -27.84 18.95 -6.51
N SER A 162 -28.18 17.75 -6.94
CA SER A 162 -29.40 17.05 -6.57
C SER A 162 -29.08 15.67 -6.03
N ILE A 163 -29.85 15.21 -5.05
CA ILE A 163 -29.78 13.84 -4.53
C ILE A 163 -31.00 13.09 -5.04
N VAL A 164 -30.77 11.94 -5.66
CA VAL A 164 -31.79 11.03 -6.13
C VAL A 164 -31.76 9.77 -5.30
N PHE A 165 -32.87 9.40 -4.70
CA PHE A 165 -33.05 8.11 -4.03
C PHE A 165 -33.79 7.18 -4.97
N MET A 166 -33.22 5.98 -5.17
CA MET A 166 -33.85 4.94 -5.98
C MET A 166 -33.89 3.64 -5.18
N ASP A 167 -34.99 2.94 -5.29
CA ASP A 167 -35.21 1.62 -4.72
C ASP A 167 -35.83 0.71 -5.77
N VAL A 168 -35.51 -0.59 -5.71
CA VAL A 168 -36.07 -1.58 -6.64
C VAL A 168 -37.28 -2.24 -5.98
N ASP A 169 -38.44 -1.95 -6.53
CA ASP A 169 -39.69 -2.57 -6.04
C ASP A 169 -39.63 -4.09 -6.15
N HIS A 170 -39.98 -4.75 -5.07
CA HIS A 170 -40.06 -6.21 -4.99
C HIS A 170 -38.76 -6.97 -5.29
N LEU A 171 -37.55 -6.39 -4.99
CA LEU A 171 -36.26 -7.01 -5.26
C LEU A 171 -36.19 -8.48 -4.77
N LYS A 172 -36.64 -8.77 -3.55
CA LYS A 172 -36.67 -10.14 -3.02
C LYS A 172 -37.46 -11.14 -3.88
N ARG A 173 -38.52 -10.70 -4.53
CA ARG A 173 -39.32 -11.53 -5.43
C ARG A 173 -38.59 -11.80 -6.73
N LEU A 174 -37.87 -10.81 -7.26
CA LEU A 174 -37.06 -10.94 -8.45
C LEU A 174 -35.86 -11.90 -8.23
N GLU A 175 -35.21 -11.82 -7.08
CA GLU A 175 -34.12 -12.73 -6.71
C GLU A 175 -34.60 -14.18 -6.59
N LEU A 176 -35.76 -14.43 -5.98
CA LEU A 176 -36.39 -15.75 -5.87
C LEU A 176 -36.78 -16.33 -7.23
N GLU A 177 -37.25 -15.51 -8.17
CA GLU A 177 -37.61 -15.90 -9.52
C GLU A 177 -36.34 -16.18 -10.38
N ALA A 178 -35.29 -15.40 -10.23
CA ALA A 178 -34.01 -15.61 -10.92
C ALA A 178 -33.33 -16.89 -10.46
N GLY A 179 -33.22 -17.12 -9.14
CA GLY A 179 -32.60 -18.32 -8.58
C GLY A 179 -33.34 -19.63 -8.92
N ARG A 180 -34.63 -19.59 -9.22
CA ARG A 180 -35.37 -20.76 -9.73
C ARG A 180 -35.08 -21.10 -11.19
N ARG A 181 -34.56 -20.17 -11.98
CA ARG A 181 -34.20 -20.40 -13.40
C ARG A 181 -32.84 -21.05 -13.57
N GLU A 182 -31.91 -20.86 -12.61
CA GLU A 182 -30.57 -21.47 -12.64
C GLU A 182 -30.56 -22.96 -12.24
N HIS A 183 -31.65 -23.47 -11.65
CA HIS A 183 -31.79 -24.87 -11.22
C HIS A 183 -32.72 -25.71 -12.13
N ARG A 184 -32.98 -25.30 -13.37
CA ARG A 184 -33.65 -26.08 -14.41
C ARG A 184 -32.71 -26.24 -15.60
#